data_97d3fc7bc3c2a54c7b46f149911bee4f
#
_entry.id   97d3fc7bc3c2a54c7b46f149911bee4f
#
_cell.length_a   1.000
_cell.length_b   1.000
_cell.length_c   1.000
_cell.angle_alpha   90.00
_cell.angle_beta   90.00
_cell.angle_gamma   90.00
#
_symmetry.space_group_name_H-M   'P 1'
#
loop_
_entity.id
_entity.type
_entity.pdbx_description
1 polymer ?
#
loop_
_entity_poly.entity_id
_entity_poly.type
_entity_poly.pdbx_seq_one_letter_code
_entity_poly.pdbx_strand_id
1 'polypeptide(L)'
;MKTSALFQQALSEVPNDLKIQIDLSFAISDKLAGILEERGMSQKDFARIVGKTETEVSRWLGGTHNFTLKTIAKISSVLGCTHLKPSE
;
A
#
# COMPACT_ATOMS: atom_id res chain seq x y z
N MET A 1 21.56 -16.25 -0.52
CA MET A 1 21.79 -15.96 -1.93
C MET A 1 22.78 -14.83 -2.11
N LYS A 2 23.67 -14.97 -3.05
CA LYS A 2 24.64 -13.92 -3.32
C LYS A 2 24.17 -13.04 -4.47
N THR A 3 24.24 -11.73 -4.26
CA THR A 3 23.99 -10.78 -5.34
C THR A 3 25.36 -10.31 -5.87
N SER A 4 25.37 -9.79 -7.07
CA SER A 4 26.59 -9.25 -7.63
C SER A 4 27.04 -8.04 -6.82
N ALA A 5 28.33 -7.74 -6.84
CA ALA A 5 28.87 -6.59 -6.13
C ALA A 5 28.20 -5.31 -6.61
N LEU A 6 27.95 -5.21 -7.89
CA LEU A 6 27.30 -4.03 -8.46
C LEU A 6 25.88 -3.87 -7.90
N PHE A 7 25.14 -4.96 -7.84
CA PHE A 7 23.79 -4.93 -7.33
C PHE A 7 23.76 -4.57 -5.85
N GLN A 8 24.68 -5.15 -5.07
CA GLN A 8 24.77 -4.83 -3.65
C GLN A 8 25.13 -3.37 -3.42
N GLN A 9 26.00 -2.83 -4.26
CA GLN A 9 26.38 -1.43 -4.16
C GLN A 9 25.17 -0.55 -4.45
N ALA A 10 24.40 -0.88 -5.48
CA ALA A 10 23.19 -0.13 -5.80
C ALA A 10 22.20 -0.16 -4.65
N LEU A 11 22.03 -1.33 -4.02
CA LEU A 11 21.14 -1.46 -2.87
C LEU A 11 21.61 -0.65 -1.68
N SER A 12 22.93 -0.62 -1.45
CA SER A 12 23.46 0.10 -0.30
C SER A 12 23.32 1.62 -0.45
N GLU A 13 23.10 2.11 -1.66
CA GLU A 13 22.86 3.52 -1.91
C GLU A 13 21.42 3.92 -1.62
N VAL A 14 20.52 2.97 -1.49
CA VAL A 14 19.12 3.25 -1.18
C VAL A 14 18.99 3.39 0.34
N PRO A 15 18.48 4.52 0.83
CA PRO A 15 18.29 4.69 2.27
C PRO A 15 17.43 3.58 2.86
N ASN A 16 17.79 3.12 4.05
CA ASN A 16 17.09 2.02 4.70
C ASN A 16 15.63 2.37 4.97
N ASP A 17 15.36 3.60 5.36
CA ASP A 17 14.00 4.05 5.62
C ASP A 17 13.16 4.05 4.35
N LEU A 18 13.77 4.32 3.20
CA LEU A 18 13.07 4.26 1.93
C LEU A 18 12.70 2.83 1.56
N LYS A 19 13.61 1.89 1.83
CA LYS A 19 13.32 0.47 1.60
C LYS A 19 12.14 0.02 2.45
N ILE A 20 12.14 0.39 3.71
CA ILE A 20 11.06 0.02 4.63
C ILE A 20 9.76 0.65 4.17
N GLN A 21 9.80 1.90 3.72
CA GLN A 21 8.62 2.59 3.24
C GLN A 21 8.02 1.88 2.01
N ILE A 22 8.87 1.47 1.08
CA ILE A 22 8.42 0.77 -0.11
C ILE A 22 7.78 -0.56 0.26
N ASP A 23 8.42 -1.32 1.14
CA ASP A 23 7.88 -2.60 1.59
C ASP A 23 6.54 -2.43 2.29
N LEU A 24 6.41 -1.43 3.14
CA LEU A 24 5.16 -1.16 3.82
C LEU A 24 4.07 -0.74 2.84
N SER A 25 4.43 0.05 1.83
CA SER A 25 3.47 0.48 0.82
C SER A 25 2.92 -0.70 0.04
N PHE A 26 3.78 -1.62 -0.37
CA PHE A 26 3.34 -2.83 -1.07
C PHE A 26 2.46 -3.69 -0.19
N ALA A 27 2.84 -3.86 1.08
CA ALA A 27 2.07 -4.68 2.00
C ALA A 27 0.68 -4.09 2.24
N ILE A 28 0.59 -2.78 2.38
CA ILE A 28 -0.69 -2.10 2.56
C ILE A 28 -1.54 -2.23 1.30
N SER A 29 -0.94 -2.03 0.13
CA SER A 29 -1.65 -2.18 -1.14
C SER A 29 -2.20 -3.58 -1.32
N ASP A 30 -1.40 -4.60 -1.02
CA ASP A 30 -1.84 -5.99 -1.13
C ASP A 30 -2.98 -6.28 -0.17
N LYS A 31 -2.89 -5.80 1.04
CA LYS A 31 -3.94 -6.00 2.03
C LYS A 31 -5.23 -5.32 1.59
N LEU A 32 -5.13 -4.10 1.10
CA LEU A 32 -6.28 -3.37 0.60
C LEU A 32 -6.93 -4.10 -0.57
N ALA A 33 -6.12 -4.54 -1.54
CA ALA A 33 -6.63 -5.28 -2.69
C ALA A 33 -7.35 -6.54 -2.26
N GLY A 34 -6.81 -7.26 -1.29
CA GLY A 34 -7.42 -8.47 -0.76
C GLY A 34 -8.77 -8.20 -0.11
N ILE A 35 -8.87 -7.11 0.65
CA ILE A 35 -10.13 -6.74 1.30
C ILE A 35 -11.19 -6.39 0.27
N LEU A 36 -10.83 -5.61 -0.75
CA LEU A 36 -11.78 -5.25 -1.79
C LEU A 36 -12.26 -6.46 -2.56
N GLU A 37 -11.35 -7.37 -2.89
CA GLU A 37 -11.70 -8.60 -3.59
C GLU A 37 -12.62 -9.45 -2.75
N GLU A 38 -12.31 -9.61 -1.47
CA GLU A 38 -13.10 -10.40 -0.55
C GLU A 38 -14.52 -9.86 -0.42
N ARG A 39 -14.67 -8.55 -0.48
CA ARG A 39 -15.98 -7.90 -0.36
C ARG A 39 -16.68 -7.71 -1.70
N GLY A 40 -16.05 -8.12 -2.80
CA GLY A 40 -16.61 -7.93 -4.12
C GLY A 40 -16.76 -6.47 -4.50
N MET A 41 -15.89 -5.62 -4.02
CA MET A 41 -15.96 -4.18 -4.21
C MET A 41 -15.00 -3.74 -5.30
N SER A 42 -15.52 -2.98 -6.28
CA SER A 42 -14.69 -2.47 -7.35
C SER A 42 -13.93 -1.23 -6.89
N GLN A 43 -12.91 -0.82 -7.66
CA GLN A 43 -12.19 0.41 -7.37
C GLN A 43 -13.12 1.62 -7.42
N LYS A 44 -14.05 1.61 -8.35
CA LYS A 44 -15.02 2.68 -8.47
C LYS A 44 -15.92 2.78 -7.25
N ASP A 45 -16.38 1.64 -6.77
CA ASP A 45 -17.22 1.59 -5.58
C ASP A 45 -16.47 2.10 -4.37
N PHE A 46 -15.24 1.63 -4.21
CA PHE A 46 -14.42 2.03 -3.08
C PHE A 46 -14.08 3.52 -3.14
N ALA A 47 -13.76 4.02 -4.33
CA ALA A 47 -13.46 5.45 -4.51
C ALA A 47 -14.63 6.30 -4.04
N ARG A 48 -15.84 5.90 -4.39
CA ARG A 48 -17.05 6.63 -4.00
C ARG A 48 -17.23 6.63 -2.48
N ILE A 49 -17.02 5.47 -1.87
CA ILE A 49 -17.21 5.33 -0.42
C ILE A 49 -16.17 6.13 0.36
N VAL A 50 -14.92 6.08 -0.09
CA VAL A 50 -13.83 6.77 0.61
C VAL A 50 -13.74 8.25 0.26
N GLY A 51 -14.52 8.68 -0.75
CA GLY A 51 -14.52 10.09 -1.16
C GLY A 51 -13.29 10.51 -1.94
N LYS A 52 -12.74 9.59 -2.72
CA LYS A 52 -11.56 9.85 -3.56
C LYS A 52 -11.85 9.47 -4.99
N THR A 53 -10.94 9.84 -5.89
CA THR A 53 -11.09 9.49 -7.30
C THR A 53 -10.62 8.07 -7.56
N GLU A 54 -11.10 7.49 -8.66
CA GLU A 54 -10.62 6.16 -9.06
C GLU A 54 -9.13 6.17 -9.33
N THR A 55 -8.62 7.29 -9.85
CA THR A 55 -7.18 7.43 -10.11
C THR A 55 -6.38 7.31 -8.81
N GLU A 56 -6.86 7.96 -7.75
CA GLU A 56 -6.19 7.88 -6.46
C GLU A 56 -6.24 6.46 -5.90
N VAL A 57 -7.39 5.82 -5.98
CA VAL A 57 -7.55 4.43 -5.51
C VAL A 57 -6.65 3.51 -6.31
N SER A 58 -6.57 3.71 -7.62
CA SER A 58 -5.69 2.92 -8.47
C SER A 58 -4.23 3.06 -8.04
N ARG A 59 -3.81 4.26 -7.66
CA ARG A 59 -2.46 4.47 -7.14
C ARG A 59 -2.24 3.74 -5.83
N TRP A 60 -3.22 3.74 -4.95
CA TRP A 60 -3.13 3.01 -3.69
C TRP A 60 -2.94 1.51 -3.91
N LEU A 61 -3.59 0.98 -4.93
CA LEU A 61 -3.51 -0.45 -5.24
C LEU A 61 -2.28 -0.80 -6.06
N GLY A 62 -1.57 0.20 -6.56
CA GLY A 62 -0.39 -0.02 -7.38
C GLY A 62 0.87 -0.43 -6.65
N GLY A 63 0.88 -0.32 -5.33
CA GLY A 63 1.98 -0.82 -4.52
C GLY A 63 3.10 0.17 -4.22
N THR A 64 3.14 1.31 -4.90
CA THR A 64 4.24 2.26 -4.72
C THR A 64 3.80 3.59 -4.11
N HIS A 65 2.54 3.68 -3.70
CA HIS A 65 2.02 4.91 -3.11
C HIS A 65 2.59 5.13 -1.71
N ASN A 66 2.91 6.37 -1.41
CA ASN A 66 3.37 6.74 -0.07
C ASN A 66 2.15 7.02 0.81
N PHE A 67 1.70 6.00 1.53
CA PHE A 67 0.55 6.13 2.42
C PHE A 67 0.91 6.95 3.65
N THR A 68 0.12 7.99 3.90
CA THR A 68 0.25 8.73 5.15
C THR A 68 -0.63 8.07 6.21
N LEU A 69 -0.35 8.36 7.46
CA LEU A 69 -1.19 7.86 8.54
C LEU A 69 -2.63 8.32 8.38
N LYS A 70 -2.82 9.53 7.90
CA LYS A 70 -4.15 10.07 7.65
C LYS A 70 -4.90 9.22 6.62
N THR A 71 -4.23 8.85 5.54
CA THR A 71 -4.83 8.03 4.50
C THR A 71 -5.16 6.63 5.01
N ILE A 72 -4.23 6.03 5.75
CA ILE A 72 -4.45 4.71 6.34
C ILE A 72 -5.63 4.73 7.29
N ALA A 73 -5.72 5.74 8.11
CA ALA A 73 -6.83 5.89 9.05
C ALA A 73 -8.16 6.04 8.31
N LYS A 74 -8.18 6.82 7.24
CA LYS A 74 -9.37 7.02 6.45
C LYS A 74 -9.84 5.70 5.81
N ILE A 75 -8.92 4.98 5.20
CA ILE A 75 -9.22 3.69 4.57
C ILE A 75 -9.75 2.71 5.60
N SER A 76 -9.09 2.61 6.74
CA SER A 76 -9.47 1.69 7.81
C SER A 76 -10.85 2.03 8.35
N SER A 77 -11.13 3.31 8.52
CA SER A 77 -12.42 3.77 9.02
C SER A 77 -13.56 3.40 8.07
N VAL A 78 -13.33 3.64 6.77
CA VAL A 78 -14.35 3.38 5.76
C VAL A 78 -14.64 1.89 5.63
N LEU A 79 -13.61 1.06 5.71
CA LEU A 79 -13.75 -0.38 5.58
C LEU A 79 -14.13 -1.07 6.89
N GLY A 80 -14.13 -0.35 7.99
CA GLY A 80 -14.42 -0.93 9.28
C GLY A 80 -13.31 -1.84 9.79
N CYS A 81 -12.10 -1.68 9.25
CA CYS A 81 -10.94 -2.44 9.70
C CYS A 81 -10.19 -1.65 10.75
N THR A 82 -9.86 -2.29 11.85
CA THR A 82 -9.12 -1.62 12.90
C THR A 82 -7.64 -1.47 12.53
N HIS A 83 -7.13 -2.41 11.75
CA HIS A 83 -5.71 -2.46 11.42
C HIS A 83 -5.49 -2.72 9.95
N LEU A 84 -4.89 -1.79 9.26
CA LEU A 84 -4.40 -1.98 7.91
C LEU A 84 -2.88 -2.14 7.98
N LYS A 85 -2.45 -3.04 8.83
CA LYS A 85 -1.03 -3.29 9.06
C LYS A 85 -0.54 -4.45 8.22
N PRO A 86 0.67 -4.34 7.67
CA PRO A 86 1.23 -5.43 6.88
C PRO A 86 1.59 -6.65 7.72
N SER A 87 1.78 -6.47 9.01
CA SER A 87 2.23 -7.55 9.89
C SER A 87 1.12 -8.38 10.48
N GLU A 88 -0.10 -8.10 10.13
CA GLU A 88 -1.23 -8.90 10.61
C GLU A 88 -1.45 -10.16 9.83
#